data_b7e6d1ddfd8a74d085abd417aba43bbd
#
_entry.id   b7e6d1ddfd8a74d085abd417aba43bbd
#
_cell.length_a   1.000
_cell.length_b   1.000
_cell.length_c   1.000
_cell.angle_alpha   90.00
_cell.angle_beta   90.00
_cell.angle_gamma   90.00
#
_symmetry.space_group_name_H-M   'P 1'
#
loop_
_entity.id
_entity.type
_entity.pdbx_description
1 polymer ?
#
loop_
_entity_poly.entity_id
_entity_poly.type
_entity_poly.pdbx_seq_one_letter_code
_entity_poly.pdbx_strand_id
1 'polypeptide(L)'
;MKKPLNCNIFKRSFLVILLIAPLLSMTRQQEIKWVAIGDSITYLNDHLNETRNRVTRGYLTRVTEQLPYIHYVNQGHNGWTTVGIAKEIDKIGLVKADLYSVFLGTNDWWSALPAGTINDYEKDTGIATTAGAYRKIINKLRSLNDKARIVLITPMQRGDFVYIGNAKNNAYGSYQDKNKQSLEDFVKVIAAIGKLEHFPVVDLYHQKSLSVKKAVKFKRLKDPVTGAYKNYKYPRWVGVPFQPSDEYPYPPAAVDMTYDGLHPSDKGNAVIAKQIVKVFRQN
;
A
#
# COMPACT_ATOMS: atom_id res chain seq x y z
N MET A 1 26.17 0.48 102.19
CA MET A 1 26.92 0.41 100.94
C MET A 1 25.96 0.10 99.84
N LYS A 2 25.59 1.11 99.03
CA LYS A 2 24.61 0.97 97.93
C LYS A 2 25.33 1.00 96.60
N LYS A 3 25.12 -0.03 95.76
CA LYS A 3 25.66 -0.09 94.39
C LYS A 3 24.76 0.74 93.46
N PRO A 4 25.31 1.45 92.48
CA PRO A 4 24.46 2.16 91.47
C PRO A 4 23.98 1.24 90.36
N LEU A 5 22.74 1.47 89.93
CA LEU A 5 22.14 0.84 88.76
C LEU A 5 22.76 1.42 87.47
N ASN A 6 23.19 0.53 86.59
CA ASN A 6 23.49 0.86 85.18
C ASN A 6 22.26 0.91 84.33
N CYS A 7 21.94 2.06 83.77
CA CYS A 7 20.89 2.29 82.87
C CYS A 7 21.40 2.18 81.42
N ASN A 8 21.14 1.04 80.75
CA ASN A 8 21.46 0.85 79.35
C ASN A 8 20.37 1.47 78.50
N ILE A 9 20.69 2.58 77.85
CA ILE A 9 19.84 3.24 76.86
C ILE A 9 19.99 2.51 75.52
N PHE A 10 18.97 1.75 75.15
CA PHE A 10 18.84 1.15 73.81
C PHE A 10 18.58 2.26 72.79
N LYS A 11 19.58 2.58 71.98
CA LYS A 11 19.43 3.41 70.77
C LYS A 11 18.72 2.57 69.71
N ARG A 12 17.42 2.77 69.51
CA ARG A 12 16.69 2.25 68.36
C ARG A 12 17.02 3.13 67.12
N SER A 13 17.90 2.64 66.25
CA SER A 13 18.10 3.20 64.94
C SER A 13 16.90 2.88 64.05
N PHE A 14 16.09 3.89 63.73
CA PHE A 14 15.04 3.78 62.74
C PHE A 14 15.74 3.81 61.35
N LEU A 15 15.79 2.66 60.68
CA LEU A 15 16.22 2.55 59.29
C LEU A 15 15.04 2.96 58.39
N VAL A 16 15.04 4.20 57.94
CA VAL A 16 14.08 4.67 56.94
C VAL A 16 14.50 4.09 55.58
N ILE A 17 13.88 2.99 55.16
CA ILE A 17 14.03 2.46 53.79
C ILE A 17 13.18 3.33 52.86
N LEU A 18 13.84 4.28 52.17
CA LEU A 18 13.22 5.02 51.09
C LEU A 18 13.00 4.05 49.93
N LEU A 19 11.78 3.54 49.78
CA LEU A 19 11.34 2.82 48.61
C LEU A 19 11.28 3.83 47.42
N ILE A 20 12.36 3.96 46.66
CA ILE A 20 12.37 4.61 45.34
C ILE A 20 11.65 3.65 44.41
N ALA A 21 10.34 3.81 44.29
CA ALA A 21 9.59 3.20 43.22
C ALA A 21 10.09 3.80 41.87
N PRO A 22 10.63 3.00 40.94
CA PRO A 22 10.91 3.52 39.61
C PRO A 22 9.59 3.98 39.00
N LEU A 23 9.41 5.29 38.88
CA LEU A 23 8.42 5.89 38.02
C LEU A 23 8.79 5.43 36.59
N LEU A 24 8.28 4.26 36.19
CA LEU A 24 8.20 3.85 34.81
C LEU A 24 7.33 4.92 34.13
N SER A 25 7.99 5.96 33.64
CA SER A 25 7.41 6.90 32.71
C SER A 25 6.99 6.08 31.51
N MET A 26 5.74 5.60 31.49
CA MET A 26 5.12 5.08 30.30
C MET A 26 5.05 6.26 29.32
N THR A 27 6.08 6.41 28.51
CA THR A 27 6.02 7.31 27.36
C THR A 27 4.85 6.81 26.52
N ARG A 28 3.70 7.51 26.63
CA ARG A 28 2.53 7.22 25.80
C ARG A 28 3.02 7.32 24.35
N GLN A 29 2.97 6.19 23.64
CA GLN A 29 3.35 6.16 22.23
C GLN A 29 2.47 7.18 21.51
N GLN A 30 3.09 8.10 20.77
CA GLN A 30 2.36 9.14 20.06
C GLN A 30 1.46 8.51 19.01
N GLU A 31 0.17 8.83 19.03
CA GLU A 31 -0.78 8.44 18.01
C GLU A 31 -0.45 9.14 16.70
N ILE A 32 -0.41 8.39 15.61
CA ILE A 32 -0.07 8.86 14.26
C ILE A 32 -1.30 8.78 13.36
N LYS A 33 -1.73 9.90 12.83
CA LYS A 33 -2.73 9.94 11.76
C LYS A 33 -2.06 9.68 10.41
N TRP A 34 -2.49 8.62 9.74
CA TRP A 34 -2.03 8.23 8.41
C TRP A 34 -3.11 8.44 7.36
N VAL A 35 -2.87 9.30 6.36
CA VAL A 35 -3.73 9.41 5.17
C VAL A 35 -3.12 8.59 4.05
N ALA A 36 -3.86 7.57 3.61
CA ALA A 36 -3.46 6.66 2.54
C ALA A 36 -4.15 7.04 1.24
N ILE A 37 -3.43 7.69 0.33
CA ILE A 37 -3.91 8.07 -1.00
C ILE A 37 -3.60 6.94 -1.96
N GLY A 38 -4.59 6.52 -2.76
CA GLY A 38 -4.39 5.44 -3.70
C GLY A 38 -5.56 5.26 -4.68
N ASP A 39 -5.46 4.19 -5.44
CA ASP A 39 -6.49 3.72 -6.37
C ASP A 39 -7.41 2.66 -5.75
N SER A 40 -7.94 1.75 -6.58
CA SER A 40 -8.81 0.65 -6.14
C SER A 40 -8.17 -0.27 -5.10
N ILE A 41 -6.85 -0.46 -5.13
CA ILE A 41 -6.16 -1.32 -4.15
C ILE A 41 -6.29 -0.75 -2.75
N THR A 42 -6.23 0.58 -2.61
CA THR A 42 -6.43 1.29 -1.35
C THR A 42 -7.91 1.38 -1.00
N TYR A 43 -8.76 1.75 -1.97
CA TYR A 43 -10.21 1.87 -1.82
C TYR A 43 -10.85 0.60 -1.26
N LEU A 44 -10.51 -0.55 -1.82
CA LEU A 44 -11.08 -1.85 -1.46
C LEU A 44 -10.78 -2.29 -0.01
N ASN A 45 -9.84 -1.64 0.69
CA ASN A 45 -9.61 -1.95 2.11
C ASN A 45 -10.89 -1.85 2.95
N ASP A 46 -11.73 -0.84 2.69
CA ASP A 46 -12.95 -0.56 3.42
C ASP A 46 -14.22 -0.92 2.61
N HIS A 47 -14.04 -1.51 1.42
CA HIS A 47 -15.11 -1.93 0.52
C HIS A 47 -15.00 -3.43 0.17
N LEU A 48 -14.77 -4.26 1.19
CA LEU A 48 -14.50 -5.70 1.02
C LEU A 48 -15.68 -6.47 0.41
N ASN A 49 -16.92 -5.97 0.57
CA ASN A 49 -18.11 -6.52 -0.07
C ASN A 49 -18.02 -6.51 -1.59
N GLU A 50 -17.31 -5.54 -2.19
CA GLU A 50 -17.10 -5.46 -3.64
C GLU A 50 -16.16 -6.54 -4.17
N THR A 51 -15.40 -7.20 -3.30
CA THR A 51 -14.50 -8.31 -3.65
C THR A 51 -15.21 -9.66 -3.77
N ARG A 52 -16.53 -9.72 -3.54
CA ARG A 52 -17.34 -10.94 -3.50
C ARG A 52 -16.72 -12.02 -2.60
N ASN A 53 -16.39 -11.65 -1.37
CA ASN A 53 -15.76 -12.51 -0.36
C ASN A 53 -14.40 -13.09 -0.75
N ARG A 54 -13.68 -12.44 -1.67
CA ARG A 54 -12.32 -12.84 -2.07
C ARG A 54 -11.24 -12.28 -1.16
N VAL A 55 -11.56 -11.24 -0.39
CA VAL A 55 -10.67 -10.58 0.56
C VAL A 55 -11.41 -10.38 1.89
N THR A 56 -10.73 -10.69 2.99
CA THR A 56 -11.27 -10.52 4.36
C THR A 56 -10.66 -9.31 5.08
N ARG A 57 -9.44 -8.88 4.70
CA ARG A 57 -8.74 -7.73 5.29
C ARG A 57 -7.79 -7.11 4.26
N GLY A 58 -7.95 -5.81 4.03
CA GLY A 58 -7.05 -5.04 3.18
C GLY A 58 -5.71 -4.71 3.87
N TYR A 59 -4.80 -4.08 3.13
CA TYR A 59 -3.45 -3.80 3.63
C TYR A 59 -3.42 -2.70 4.70
N LEU A 60 -4.33 -1.70 4.65
CA LEU A 60 -4.41 -0.64 5.66
C LEU A 60 -4.73 -1.24 7.04
N THR A 61 -5.78 -2.05 7.10
CA THR A 61 -6.17 -2.78 8.31
C THR A 61 -5.03 -3.62 8.86
N ARG A 62 -4.32 -4.37 7.99
CA ARG A 62 -3.18 -5.21 8.39
C ARG A 62 -1.99 -4.41 8.89
N VAL A 63 -1.78 -3.19 8.40
CA VAL A 63 -0.73 -2.29 8.89
C VAL A 63 -1.08 -1.80 10.29
N THR A 64 -2.31 -1.32 10.51
CA THR A 64 -2.72 -0.80 11.82
C THR A 64 -2.86 -1.89 12.89
N GLU A 65 -3.20 -3.12 12.51
CA GLU A 65 -3.12 -4.28 13.41
C GLU A 65 -1.68 -4.54 13.91
N GLN A 66 -0.65 -4.27 13.09
CA GLN A 66 0.76 -4.44 13.46
C GLN A 66 1.40 -3.20 14.10
N LEU A 67 0.78 -2.03 13.89
CA LEU A 67 1.19 -0.72 14.40
C LEU A 67 -0.04 -0.01 14.98
N PRO A 68 -0.53 -0.44 16.16
CA PRO A 68 -1.82 0.00 16.70
C PRO A 68 -1.88 1.49 17.08
N TYR A 69 -0.73 2.17 17.13
CA TYR A 69 -0.63 3.61 17.31
C TYR A 69 -0.82 4.41 16.03
N ILE A 70 -1.02 3.75 14.88
CA ILE A 70 -1.30 4.39 13.59
C ILE A 70 -2.78 4.24 13.27
N HIS A 71 -3.45 5.35 12.96
CA HIS A 71 -4.84 5.39 12.55
C HIS A 71 -4.93 5.88 11.12
N TYR A 72 -5.43 5.03 10.21
CA TYR A 72 -5.53 5.42 8.81
C TYR A 72 -6.82 6.18 8.49
N VAL A 73 -6.70 7.06 7.50
CA VAL A 73 -7.81 7.64 6.74
C VAL A 73 -7.65 7.14 5.31
N ASN A 74 -8.62 6.36 4.84
CA ASN A 74 -8.60 5.82 3.49
C ASN A 74 -9.00 6.90 2.48
N GLN A 75 -8.07 7.25 1.61
CA GLN A 75 -8.24 8.14 0.46
C GLN A 75 -7.94 7.38 -0.84
N GLY A 76 -8.42 6.15 -0.91
CA GLY A 76 -8.45 5.35 -2.11
C GLY A 76 -9.62 5.74 -3.02
N HIS A 77 -9.37 5.84 -4.31
CA HIS A 77 -10.37 6.21 -5.31
C HIS A 77 -10.40 5.15 -6.44
N ASN A 78 -11.50 4.40 -6.51
CA ASN A 78 -11.62 3.27 -7.42
C ASN A 78 -11.42 3.68 -8.90
N GLY A 79 -10.42 3.11 -9.56
CA GLY A 79 -10.11 3.37 -10.98
C GLY A 79 -9.37 4.68 -11.26
N TRP A 80 -9.04 5.48 -10.23
CA TRP A 80 -8.41 6.78 -10.47
C TRP A 80 -6.92 6.66 -10.80
N THR A 81 -6.48 7.61 -11.63
CA THR A 81 -5.08 7.82 -11.99
C THR A 81 -4.44 8.86 -11.08
N THR A 82 -3.12 8.95 -11.07
CA THR A 82 -2.38 10.03 -10.40
C THR A 82 -2.82 11.39 -10.94
N VAL A 83 -3.00 11.49 -12.26
CA VAL A 83 -3.50 12.71 -12.92
C VAL A 83 -4.92 13.05 -12.45
N GLY A 84 -5.79 12.06 -12.29
CA GLY A 84 -7.14 12.25 -11.75
C GLY A 84 -7.13 12.78 -10.32
N ILE A 85 -6.33 12.17 -9.44
CA ILE A 85 -6.13 12.64 -8.07
C ILE A 85 -5.61 14.08 -8.06
N ALA A 86 -4.57 14.39 -8.84
CA ALA A 86 -4.00 15.73 -8.90
C ALA A 86 -5.00 16.79 -9.41
N LYS A 87 -5.86 16.42 -10.34
CA LYS A 87 -6.91 17.30 -10.86
C LYS A 87 -7.92 17.68 -9.78
N GLU A 88 -8.35 16.71 -9.00
CA GLU A 88 -9.39 16.90 -7.98
C GLU A 88 -8.84 17.09 -6.55
N ILE A 89 -7.53 17.33 -6.41
CA ILE A 89 -6.78 17.29 -5.14
C ILE A 89 -7.37 18.20 -4.04
N ASP A 90 -7.97 19.31 -4.43
CA ASP A 90 -8.57 20.26 -3.50
C ASP A 90 -10.00 19.87 -3.07
N LYS A 91 -10.62 18.90 -3.76
CA LYS A 91 -12.01 18.49 -3.54
C LYS A 91 -12.13 17.11 -2.87
N ILE A 92 -11.08 16.28 -2.91
CA ILE A 92 -11.13 14.92 -2.36
C ILE A 92 -11.12 14.84 -0.83
N GLY A 93 -11.14 15.99 -0.14
CA GLY A 93 -11.27 16.02 1.32
C GLY A 93 -10.02 15.60 2.09
N LEU A 94 -8.82 15.84 1.55
CA LEU A 94 -7.58 15.57 2.29
C LEU A 94 -7.51 16.36 3.58
N VAL A 95 -7.11 15.68 4.66
CA VAL A 95 -6.96 16.27 5.99
C VAL A 95 -5.50 16.34 6.40
N LYS A 96 -5.18 17.22 7.36
CA LYS A 96 -3.87 17.27 8.02
C LYS A 96 -3.58 15.92 8.68
N ALA A 97 -2.39 15.36 8.44
CA ALA A 97 -1.93 14.11 8.99
C ALA A 97 -0.43 14.16 9.32
N ASP A 98 0.04 13.21 10.12
CA ASP A 98 1.46 13.05 10.49
C ASP A 98 2.21 12.24 9.43
N LEU A 99 1.48 11.38 8.72
CA LEU A 99 1.99 10.46 7.72
C LEU A 99 1.06 10.43 6.51
N TYR A 100 1.62 10.57 5.33
CA TYR A 100 0.94 10.34 4.06
C TYR A 100 1.61 9.22 3.29
N SER A 101 0.81 8.35 2.66
CA SER A 101 1.32 7.43 1.65
C SER A 101 0.61 7.66 0.31
N VAL A 102 1.35 7.52 -0.79
CA VAL A 102 0.81 7.66 -2.15
C VAL A 102 1.10 6.38 -2.92
N PHE A 103 0.03 5.64 -3.25
CA PHE A 103 0.08 4.36 -3.95
C PHE A 103 -0.73 4.45 -5.25
N LEU A 104 -0.12 4.97 -6.30
CA LEU A 104 -0.73 5.29 -7.60
C LEU A 104 0.23 4.91 -8.75
N GLY A 105 -0.27 4.98 -9.99
CA GLY A 105 0.51 4.77 -11.22
C GLY A 105 0.04 3.58 -12.06
N THR A 106 -0.62 2.59 -11.48
CA THR A 106 -1.16 1.42 -12.21
C THR A 106 -2.19 1.84 -13.26
N ASN A 107 -3.13 2.71 -12.86
CA ASN A 107 -4.18 3.18 -13.75
C ASN A 107 -3.66 4.21 -14.75
N ASP A 108 -2.64 4.97 -14.42
CA ASP A 108 -1.97 5.88 -15.35
C ASP A 108 -1.37 5.09 -16.53
N TRP A 109 -0.59 4.04 -16.23
CA TRP A 109 -0.08 3.12 -17.24
C TRP A 109 -1.21 2.52 -18.07
N TRP A 110 -2.27 1.98 -17.42
CA TRP A 110 -3.38 1.36 -18.13
C TRP A 110 -4.15 2.34 -19.01
N SER A 111 -4.33 3.58 -18.55
CA SER A 111 -4.99 4.65 -19.31
C SER A 111 -4.11 5.27 -20.40
N ALA A 112 -2.91 4.71 -20.63
CA ALA A 112 -1.93 5.20 -21.61
C ALA A 112 -1.50 6.66 -21.36
N LEU A 113 -1.57 7.14 -20.12
CA LEU A 113 -1.05 8.45 -19.74
C LEU A 113 0.48 8.41 -19.75
N PRO A 114 1.15 9.53 -20.05
CA PRO A 114 2.61 9.57 -19.99
C PRO A 114 3.13 9.42 -18.56
N ALA A 115 4.13 8.57 -18.36
CA ALA A 115 4.85 8.49 -17.09
C ALA A 115 5.55 9.84 -16.78
N GLY A 116 6.04 10.51 -17.82
CA GLY A 116 6.87 11.69 -17.69
C GLY A 116 8.28 11.37 -17.21
N THR A 117 8.99 12.41 -16.81
CA THR A 117 10.37 12.34 -16.34
C THR A 117 10.52 13.08 -15.02
N ILE A 118 11.66 12.91 -14.34
CA ILE A 118 11.96 13.68 -13.15
C ILE A 118 11.97 15.19 -13.42
N ASN A 119 12.31 15.61 -14.63
CA ASN A 119 12.30 17.01 -15.05
C ASN A 119 10.86 17.60 -15.05
N ASP A 120 9.84 16.80 -15.39
CA ASP A 120 8.44 17.24 -15.31
C ASP A 120 8.04 17.51 -13.86
N TYR A 121 8.55 16.72 -12.93
CA TYR A 121 8.36 16.92 -11.50
C TYR A 121 9.10 18.17 -10.99
N GLU A 122 10.40 18.32 -11.32
CA GLU A 122 11.24 19.41 -10.82
C GLU A 122 10.78 20.78 -11.32
N LYS A 123 10.44 20.88 -12.60
CA LYS A 123 10.01 22.13 -13.24
C LYS A 123 8.53 22.44 -13.09
N ASP A 124 7.77 21.59 -12.39
CA ASP A 124 6.31 21.76 -12.21
C ASP A 124 5.59 22.01 -13.54
N THR A 125 5.80 21.14 -14.52
CA THR A 125 5.26 21.30 -15.89
C THR A 125 3.74 21.08 -15.96
N GLY A 126 3.07 20.92 -14.81
CA GLY A 126 1.64 20.64 -14.70
C GLY A 126 1.31 19.15 -14.67
N ILE A 127 0.04 18.82 -14.74
CA ILE A 127 -0.48 17.48 -14.46
C ILE A 127 -0.65 16.59 -15.69
N ALA A 128 -0.03 16.94 -16.82
CA ALA A 128 -0.17 16.15 -18.06
C ALA A 128 0.54 14.79 -17.99
N THR A 129 1.50 14.64 -17.08
CA THR A 129 2.24 13.40 -16.86
C THR A 129 2.06 12.92 -15.42
N THR A 130 2.32 11.63 -15.17
CA THR A 130 2.33 11.07 -13.81
C THR A 130 3.35 11.80 -12.93
N ALA A 131 4.54 12.11 -13.44
CA ALA A 131 5.56 12.87 -12.71
C ALA A 131 5.08 14.24 -12.27
N GLY A 132 4.50 15.04 -13.17
CA GLY A 132 3.96 16.36 -12.84
C GLY A 132 2.74 16.31 -11.92
N ALA A 133 1.90 15.27 -12.07
CA ALA A 133 0.78 15.03 -11.15
C ALA A 133 1.26 14.71 -9.72
N TYR A 134 2.32 13.91 -9.56
CA TYR A 134 2.97 13.69 -8.26
C TYR A 134 3.47 15.01 -7.63
N ARG A 135 4.02 15.93 -8.44
CA ARG A 135 4.43 17.26 -7.94
C ARG A 135 3.28 17.99 -7.29
N LYS A 136 2.12 18.07 -7.97
CA LYS A 136 0.93 18.72 -7.44
C LYS A 136 0.40 18.05 -6.17
N ILE A 137 0.37 16.72 -6.14
CA ILE A 137 -0.04 15.96 -4.95
C ILE A 137 0.88 16.27 -3.77
N ILE A 138 2.19 16.16 -3.94
CA ILE A 138 3.18 16.38 -2.88
C ILE A 138 3.12 17.83 -2.36
N ASN A 139 2.98 18.83 -3.25
CA ASN A 139 2.79 20.21 -2.85
C ASN A 139 1.55 20.37 -1.96
N LYS A 140 0.44 19.71 -2.31
CA LYS A 140 -0.78 19.73 -1.48
C LYS A 140 -0.54 19.10 -0.11
N LEU A 141 0.12 17.94 -0.04
CA LEU A 141 0.40 17.28 1.23
C LEU A 141 1.27 18.16 2.15
N ARG A 142 2.30 18.78 1.61
CA ARG A 142 3.14 19.75 2.33
C ARG A 142 2.37 20.99 2.79
N SER A 143 1.42 21.47 2.01
CA SER A 143 0.58 22.59 2.41
C SER A 143 -0.34 22.27 3.59
N LEU A 144 -0.72 21.00 3.77
CA LEU A 144 -1.51 20.52 4.91
C LEU A 144 -0.67 20.32 6.17
N ASN A 145 0.53 19.77 6.00
CA ASN A 145 1.51 19.60 7.07
C ASN A 145 2.93 19.46 6.47
N ASP A 146 3.72 20.50 6.60
CA ASP A 146 5.09 20.55 6.10
C ASP A 146 6.06 19.62 6.85
N LYS A 147 5.68 19.18 8.05
CA LYS A 147 6.43 18.22 8.88
C LYS A 147 5.96 16.78 8.70
N ALA A 148 4.94 16.54 7.90
CA ALA A 148 4.44 15.20 7.69
C ALA A 148 5.48 14.33 6.98
N ARG A 149 5.58 13.09 7.41
CA ARG A 149 6.32 12.06 6.67
C ARG A 149 5.53 11.65 5.44
N ILE A 150 6.16 11.70 4.28
CA ILE A 150 5.56 11.24 3.02
C ILE A 150 6.27 9.97 2.58
N VAL A 151 5.50 8.94 2.22
CA VAL A 151 5.99 7.64 1.75
C VAL A 151 5.38 7.35 0.39
N LEU A 152 6.22 7.05 -0.60
CA LEU A 152 5.75 6.66 -1.92
C LEU A 152 5.70 5.13 -2.00
N ILE A 153 4.69 4.60 -2.69
CA ILE A 153 4.52 3.15 -2.90
C ILE A 153 4.43 2.92 -4.40
N THR A 154 5.33 2.09 -4.94
CA THR A 154 5.32 1.79 -6.37
C THR A 154 4.15 0.86 -6.73
N PRO A 155 3.62 0.92 -7.95
CA PRO A 155 2.76 -0.14 -8.48
C PRO A 155 3.39 -1.52 -8.26
N MET A 156 2.57 -2.54 -8.07
CA MET A 156 3.02 -3.93 -8.12
C MET A 156 2.83 -4.50 -9.53
N GLN A 157 3.56 -5.57 -9.88
CA GLN A 157 3.29 -6.30 -11.11
C GLN A 157 1.89 -6.94 -11.05
N ARG A 158 1.26 -7.08 -12.20
CA ARG A 158 -0.09 -7.66 -12.30
C ARG A 158 -0.20 -8.65 -13.46
N GLY A 159 -1.06 -9.64 -13.27
CA GLY A 159 -1.56 -10.48 -14.36
C GLY A 159 -2.65 -9.77 -15.17
N ASP A 160 -3.33 -10.52 -16.05
CA ASP A 160 -4.50 -9.98 -16.71
C ASP A 160 -5.61 -9.77 -15.69
N PHE A 161 -6.19 -8.60 -15.71
CA PHE A 161 -7.32 -8.25 -14.86
C PHE A 161 -8.64 -8.64 -15.53
N VAL A 162 -9.55 -9.25 -14.76
CA VAL A 162 -10.94 -9.42 -15.15
C VAL A 162 -11.82 -9.12 -13.94
N TYR A 163 -12.62 -8.07 -14.02
CA TYR A 163 -13.47 -7.68 -12.91
C TYR A 163 -14.52 -8.75 -12.61
N ILE A 164 -14.57 -9.18 -11.37
CA ILE A 164 -15.46 -10.27 -10.91
C ILE A 164 -16.96 -9.92 -11.02
N GLY A 165 -17.29 -8.63 -11.01
CA GLY A 165 -18.66 -8.13 -11.16
C GLY A 165 -19.09 -7.93 -12.62
N ASN A 166 -18.13 -7.75 -13.53
CA ASN A 166 -18.40 -7.50 -14.96
C ASN A 166 -17.18 -7.88 -15.80
N ALA A 167 -17.20 -9.05 -16.42
CA ALA A 167 -16.10 -9.56 -17.22
C ALA A 167 -15.76 -8.72 -18.48
N LYS A 168 -16.64 -7.80 -18.90
CA LYS A 168 -16.31 -6.81 -19.96
C LYS A 168 -15.27 -5.81 -19.50
N ASN A 169 -15.16 -5.55 -18.18
CA ASN A 169 -14.10 -4.75 -17.60
C ASN A 169 -12.88 -5.65 -17.36
N ASN A 170 -11.99 -5.67 -18.34
CA ASN A 170 -10.77 -6.47 -18.31
C ASN A 170 -9.60 -5.72 -18.93
N ALA A 171 -8.37 -6.18 -18.60
CA ALA A 171 -7.14 -5.58 -19.03
C ALA A 171 -6.02 -6.62 -19.02
N TYR A 172 -5.08 -6.56 -19.96
CA TYR A 172 -3.89 -7.42 -19.92
C TYR A 172 -2.93 -7.04 -18.78
N GLY A 173 -2.02 -7.94 -18.47
CA GLY A 173 -1.05 -7.78 -17.37
C GLY A 173 0.16 -6.89 -17.72
N SER A 174 0.96 -6.60 -16.70
CA SER A 174 2.16 -5.74 -16.80
C SER A 174 3.34 -6.38 -17.55
N TYR A 175 3.15 -7.55 -18.12
CA TYR A 175 4.10 -8.21 -19.03
C TYR A 175 4.04 -7.67 -20.47
N GLN A 176 3.13 -6.74 -20.74
CA GLN A 176 3.00 -6.02 -22.02
C GLN A 176 3.11 -4.52 -21.79
N ASP A 177 3.60 -3.81 -22.79
CA ASP A 177 3.60 -2.36 -22.78
C ASP A 177 2.22 -1.80 -23.12
N LYS A 178 1.91 -0.64 -22.57
CA LYS A 178 0.76 0.18 -22.93
C LYS A 178 1.25 1.48 -23.54
N ASN A 179 0.86 1.74 -24.79
CA ASN A 179 1.31 2.94 -25.51
C ASN A 179 2.85 3.13 -25.46
N LYS A 180 3.58 2.06 -25.76
CA LYS A 180 5.07 2.02 -25.72
C LYS A 180 5.71 2.32 -24.37
N GLN A 181 4.96 2.23 -23.28
CA GLN A 181 5.44 2.40 -21.92
C GLN A 181 5.16 1.14 -21.11
N SER A 182 6.17 0.67 -20.40
CA SER A 182 6.02 -0.41 -19.42
C SER A 182 5.46 0.14 -18.10
N LEU A 183 4.86 -0.71 -17.28
CA LEU A 183 4.51 -0.31 -15.90
C LEU A 183 5.75 0.07 -15.09
N GLU A 184 6.91 -0.50 -15.44
CA GLU A 184 8.18 -0.20 -14.79
C GLU A 184 8.66 1.25 -15.02
N ASP A 185 8.27 1.88 -16.14
CA ASP A 185 8.62 3.29 -16.39
C ASP A 185 7.95 4.22 -15.35
N PHE A 186 6.73 3.92 -14.94
CA PHE A 186 6.06 4.62 -13.84
C PHE A 186 6.75 4.36 -12.50
N VAL A 187 7.18 3.13 -12.25
CA VAL A 187 7.96 2.76 -11.05
C VAL A 187 9.26 3.57 -10.98
N LYS A 188 10.00 3.67 -12.10
CA LYS A 188 11.26 4.44 -12.18
C LYS A 188 11.03 5.92 -11.84
N VAL A 189 9.95 6.51 -12.36
CA VAL A 189 9.59 7.90 -12.07
C VAL A 189 9.28 8.08 -10.59
N ILE A 190 8.45 7.22 -9.99
CA ILE A 190 8.11 7.28 -8.56
C ILE A 190 9.36 7.13 -7.69
N ALA A 191 10.24 6.19 -8.03
CA ALA A 191 11.50 5.98 -7.32
C ALA A 191 12.45 7.19 -7.45
N ALA A 192 12.52 7.83 -8.64
CA ALA A 192 13.31 9.04 -8.86
C ALA A 192 12.79 10.22 -8.03
N ILE A 193 11.46 10.39 -7.94
CA ILE A 193 10.84 11.40 -7.06
C ILE A 193 11.18 11.12 -5.60
N GLY A 194 11.05 9.87 -5.13
CA GLY A 194 11.42 9.48 -3.78
C GLY A 194 12.88 9.80 -3.45
N LYS A 195 13.79 9.50 -4.39
CA LYS A 195 15.22 9.83 -4.24
C LYS A 195 15.47 11.33 -4.17
N LEU A 196 14.85 12.12 -5.05
CA LEU A 196 14.99 13.57 -5.09
C LEU A 196 14.50 14.24 -3.80
N GLU A 197 13.34 13.83 -3.33
CA GLU A 197 12.66 14.40 -2.17
C GLU A 197 13.09 13.77 -0.83
N HIS A 198 14.00 12.81 -0.86
CA HIS A 198 14.42 12.00 0.30
C HIS A 198 13.24 11.28 0.98
N PHE A 199 12.21 10.91 0.23
CA PHE A 199 11.10 10.13 0.75
C PHE A 199 11.41 8.64 0.76
N PRO A 200 11.02 7.91 1.79
CA PRO A 200 11.02 6.46 1.74
C PRO A 200 10.13 5.94 0.60
N VAL A 201 10.61 4.92 -0.10
CA VAL A 201 9.86 4.25 -1.17
C VAL A 201 9.62 2.79 -0.80
N VAL A 202 8.36 2.38 -0.78
CA VAL A 202 7.97 0.96 -0.69
C VAL A 202 7.95 0.41 -2.11
N ASP A 203 8.98 -0.30 -2.49
CA ASP A 203 9.09 -0.91 -3.82
C ASP A 203 8.34 -2.25 -3.85
N LEU A 204 7.10 -2.22 -4.35
CA LEU A 204 6.28 -3.42 -4.55
C LEU A 204 6.53 -4.07 -5.92
N TYR A 205 6.97 -3.31 -6.92
CA TYR A 205 7.19 -3.82 -8.27
C TYR A 205 8.26 -4.90 -8.33
N HIS A 206 9.39 -4.66 -7.64
CA HIS A 206 10.51 -5.62 -7.60
C HIS A 206 10.36 -6.67 -6.48
N GLN A 207 9.24 -6.64 -5.74
CA GLN A 207 8.96 -7.65 -4.73
C GLN A 207 8.69 -9.01 -5.40
N LYS A 208 9.60 -9.97 -5.28
CA LYS A 208 9.53 -11.28 -5.93
C LYS A 208 8.20 -12.02 -5.71
N SER A 209 7.60 -11.86 -4.52
CA SER A 209 6.30 -12.47 -4.21
C SER A 209 5.12 -11.82 -4.91
N LEU A 210 5.25 -10.57 -5.38
CA LEU A 210 4.21 -9.84 -6.11
C LEU A 210 4.47 -9.79 -7.63
N SER A 211 5.31 -10.68 -8.13
CA SER A 211 5.58 -10.77 -9.58
C SER A 211 4.38 -11.31 -10.35
N VAL A 212 4.30 -11.01 -11.65
CA VAL A 212 3.24 -11.50 -12.55
C VAL A 212 3.07 -13.03 -12.49
N LYS A 213 4.17 -13.77 -12.32
CA LYS A 213 4.17 -15.23 -12.16
C LYS A 213 3.39 -15.69 -10.92
N LYS A 214 3.30 -14.85 -9.90
CA LYS A 214 2.65 -15.11 -8.62
C LYS A 214 1.28 -14.44 -8.49
N ALA A 215 0.88 -13.63 -9.48
CA ALA A 215 -0.39 -12.94 -9.44
C ALA A 215 -1.55 -13.91 -9.18
N VAL A 216 -1.62 -14.99 -9.96
CA VAL A 216 -2.59 -16.08 -9.79
C VAL A 216 -1.92 -17.44 -10.01
N LYS A 217 -2.50 -18.51 -9.47
CA LYS A 217 -1.98 -19.88 -9.69
C LYS A 217 -2.16 -20.32 -11.13
N PHE A 218 -3.29 -19.96 -11.75
CA PHE A 218 -3.64 -20.24 -13.16
C PHE A 218 -4.78 -19.32 -13.61
N LYS A 219 -4.97 -19.23 -14.95
CA LYS A 219 -6.21 -18.76 -15.57
C LYS A 219 -6.95 -19.96 -16.17
N ARG A 220 -8.25 -20.04 -15.92
CA ARG A 220 -9.13 -21.00 -16.56
C ARG A 220 -9.66 -20.38 -17.85
N LEU A 221 -9.14 -20.82 -18.98
CA LEU A 221 -9.47 -20.28 -20.29
C LEU A 221 -9.96 -21.36 -21.23
N LYS A 222 -10.77 -20.98 -22.21
CA LYS A 222 -11.20 -21.85 -23.28
C LYS A 222 -10.04 -22.08 -24.23
N ASP A 223 -9.70 -23.34 -24.45
CA ASP A 223 -8.67 -23.71 -25.39
C ASP A 223 -9.13 -23.40 -26.83
N PRO A 224 -8.38 -22.61 -27.60
CA PRO A 224 -8.84 -22.14 -28.90
C PRO A 224 -8.94 -23.25 -29.96
N VAL A 225 -8.30 -24.39 -29.75
CA VAL A 225 -8.32 -25.55 -30.68
C VAL A 225 -9.45 -26.51 -30.33
N THR A 226 -9.58 -26.86 -29.07
CA THR A 226 -10.51 -27.91 -28.64
C THR A 226 -11.84 -27.37 -28.11
N GLY A 227 -11.93 -26.08 -27.80
CA GLY A 227 -13.07 -25.46 -27.15
C GLY A 227 -13.26 -25.84 -25.67
N ALA A 228 -12.44 -26.73 -25.12
CA ALA A 228 -12.52 -27.17 -23.75
C ALA A 228 -11.84 -26.17 -22.79
N TYR A 229 -12.38 -25.98 -21.58
CA TYR A 229 -11.75 -25.15 -20.57
C TYR A 229 -10.54 -25.84 -19.95
N LYS A 230 -9.40 -25.16 -19.94
CA LYS A 230 -8.12 -25.62 -19.36
C LYS A 230 -7.54 -24.59 -18.38
N ASN A 231 -6.74 -25.07 -17.43
CA ASN A 231 -6.02 -24.23 -16.48
C ASN A 231 -4.62 -23.92 -17.01
N TYR A 232 -4.40 -22.67 -17.40
CA TYR A 232 -3.13 -22.19 -17.93
C TYR A 232 -2.33 -21.46 -16.83
N LYS A 233 -1.08 -21.87 -16.60
CA LYS A 233 -0.13 -21.16 -15.72
C LYS A 233 0.66 -20.13 -16.53
N TYR A 234 1.14 -19.07 -15.89
CA TYR A 234 2.04 -18.11 -16.53
C TYR A 234 3.34 -18.81 -17.00
N PRO A 235 3.86 -18.52 -18.18
CA PRO A 235 3.36 -17.55 -19.17
C PRO A 235 2.37 -18.17 -20.20
N ARG A 236 1.94 -19.40 -20.06
CA ARG A 236 1.15 -20.14 -21.06
C ARG A 236 -0.24 -19.56 -21.33
N TRP A 237 -0.75 -18.68 -20.49
CA TRP A 237 -2.02 -17.96 -20.78
C TRP A 237 -1.84 -16.75 -21.69
N VAL A 238 -0.58 -16.25 -21.85
CA VAL A 238 -0.30 -15.09 -22.69
C VAL A 238 -0.67 -15.44 -24.15
N GLY A 239 -1.53 -14.63 -24.74
CA GLY A 239 -2.04 -14.87 -26.09
C GLY A 239 -3.21 -15.85 -26.18
N VAL A 240 -3.64 -16.51 -25.09
CA VAL A 240 -4.88 -17.29 -25.10
C VAL A 240 -6.06 -16.32 -24.98
N PRO A 241 -6.99 -16.27 -25.96
CA PRO A 241 -8.12 -15.35 -25.94
C PRO A 241 -9.02 -15.58 -24.71
N PHE A 242 -9.54 -14.48 -24.17
CA PHE A 242 -10.62 -14.49 -23.19
C PHE A 242 -11.80 -13.69 -23.74
N GLN A 243 -12.98 -14.27 -23.70
CA GLN A 243 -14.20 -13.58 -24.07
C GLN A 243 -15.05 -13.29 -22.82
N PRO A 244 -15.67 -12.11 -22.70
CA PRO A 244 -16.52 -11.78 -21.55
C PRO A 244 -17.71 -12.73 -21.33
N SER A 245 -18.09 -13.51 -22.34
CA SER A 245 -19.10 -14.56 -22.26
C SER A 245 -18.60 -15.91 -21.79
N ASP A 246 -17.26 -16.07 -21.64
CA ASP A 246 -16.65 -17.29 -21.14
C ASP A 246 -16.83 -17.42 -19.63
N GLU A 247 -16.50 -18.62 -19.07
CA GLU A 247 -16.41 -18.80 -17.63
C GLU A 247 -15.44 -17.77 -17.03
N TYR A 248 -15.74 -17.25 -15.83
CA TYR A 248 -14.86 -16.32 -15.14
C TYR A 248 -13.48 -16.96 -14.92
N PRO A 249 -12.39 -16.33 -15.36
CA PRO A 249 -11.09 -17.00 -15.50
C PRO A 249 -10.36 -17.26 -14.17
N TYR A 250 -10.86 -16.68 -13.07
CA TYR A 250 -10.25 -16.81 -11.73
C TYR A 250 -11.22 -17.46 -10.72
N PRO A 251 -11.48 -18.78 -10.82
CA PRO A 251 -12.21 -19.49 -9.77
C PRO A 251 -11.45 -19.40 -8.43
N PRO A 252 -12.08 -19.69 -7.27
CA PRO A 252 -11.41 -19.62 -5.96
C PRO A 252 -10.08 -20.36 -5.89
N ALA A 253 -9.97 -21.49 -6.56
CA ALA A 253 -8.75 -22.28 -6.63
C ALA A 253 -7.58 -21.59 -7.38
N ALA A 254 -7.87 -20.60 -8.23
CA ALA A 254 -6.87 -19.85 -9.00
C ALA A 254 -6.19 -18.75 -8.17
N VAL A 255 -6.82 -18.30 -7.08
CA VAL A 255 -6.35 -17.18 -6.24
C VAL A 255 -4.96 -17.48 -5.67
N ASP A 256 -4.03 -16.52 -5.83
CA ASP A 256 -2.73 -16.50 -5.15
C ASP A 256 -2.48 -15.09 -4.57
N MET A 257 -1.60 -14.28 -5.12
CA MET A 257 -1.34 -12.92 -4.62
C MET A 257 -2.45 -11.93 -4.99
N THR A 258 -3.16 -12.20 -6.09
CA THR A 258 -4.34 -11.45 -6.50
C THR A 258 -5.54 -12.39 -6.62
N TYR A 259 -6.75 -11.83 -6.57
CA TYR A 259 -7.97 -12.64 -6.74
C TYR A 259 -8.58 -12.52 -8.14
N ASP A 260 -8.19 -11.49 -8.90
CA ASP A 260 -8.73 -11.18 -10.22
C ASP A 260 -7.65 -10.79 -11.25
N GLY A 261 -6.38 -11.05 -10.91
CA GLY A 261 -5.21 -10.74 -11.72
C GLY A 261 -4.57 -9.38 -11.37
N LEU A 262 -5.28 -8.48 -10.70
CA LEU A 262 -4.81 -7.15 -10.31
C LEU A 262 -4.91 -6.92 -8.80
N HIS A 263 -6.13 -7.00 -8.26
CA HIS A 263 -6.37 -6.64 -6.87
C HIS A 263 -5.83 -7.70 -5.89
N PRO A 264 -5.11 -7.28 -4.84
CA PRO A 264 -4.51 -8.21 -3.91
C PRO A 264 -5.54 -9.09 -3.20
N SER A 265 -5.27 -10.39 -3.11
CA SER A 265 -5.95 -11.30 -2.19
C SER A 265 -5.54 -11.02 -0.74
N ASP A 266 -6.08 -11.76 0.23
CA ASP A 266 -5.59 -11.71 1.63
C ASP A 266 -4.08 -11.94 1.71
N LYS A 267 -3.54 -12.85 0.91
CA LYS A 267 -2.11 -13.15 0.84
C LYS A 267 -1.32 -11.97 0.26
N GLY A 268 -1.81 -11.36 -0.81
CA GLY A 268 -1.20 -10.17 -1.41
C GLY A 268 -1.22 -8.99 -0.46
N ASN A 269 -2.37 -8.71 0.16
CA ASN A 269 -2.51 -7.65 1.15
C ASN A 269 -1.56 -7.83 2.35
N ALA A 270 -1.33 -9.07 2.81
CA ALA A 270 -0.37 -9.35 3.88
C ALA A 270 1.07 -9.03 3.46
N VAL A 271 1.45 -9.31 2.21
CA VAL A 271 2.78 -8.95 1.68
C VAL A 271 2.93 -7.44 1.59
N ILE A 272 1.94 -6.73 1.04
CA ILE A 272 1.95 -5.26 0.93
C ILE A 272 2.08 -4.64 2.32
N ALA A 273 1.24 -5.05 3.28
CA ALA A 273 1.29 -4.56 4.65
C ALA A 273 2.66 -4.79 5.30
N LYS A 274 3.27 -5.96 5.12
CA LYS A 274 4.61 -6.27 5.64
C LYS A 274 5.67 -5.30 5.12
N GLN A 275 5.64 -4.94 3.82
CA GLN A 275 6.61 -3.99 3.24
C GLN A 275 6.38 -2.57 3.78
N ILE A 276 5.13 -2.15 3.92
CA ILE A 276 4.78 -0.83 4.47
C ILE A 276 5.20 -0.74 5.94
N VAL A 277 4.88 -1.74 6.76
CA VAL A 277 5.27 -1.80 8.19
C VAL A 277 6.79 -1.71 8.35
N LYS A 278 7.56 -2.38 7.48
CA LYS A 278 9.02 -2.29 7.49
C LYS A 278 9.50 -0.84 7.33
N VAL A 279 8.88 -0.08 6.43
CA VAL A 279 9.23 1.33 6.19
C VAL A 279 8.71 2.21 7.33
N PHE A 280 7.49 1.99 7.81
CA PHE A 280 6.89 2.83 8.87
C PHE A 280 7.62 2.72 10.22
N ARG A 281 8.26 1.58 10.51
CA ARG A 281 9.09 1.38 11.71
C ARG A 281 10.48 2.03 11.63
N GLN A 282 10.93 2.44 10.44
CA GLN A 282 12.19 3.16 10.29
C GLN A 282 11.92 4.63 10.61
N ASN A 283 12.43 5.10 11.73
CA ASN A 283 12.38 6.51 12.13
C ASN A 283 13.33 7.36 11.29
#